data_7e029870a7829b848306444393547499
#
_entry.id   7e029870a7829b848306444393547499
#
_cell.length_a   1.000
_cell.length_b   1.000
_cell.length_c   1.000
_cell.angle_alpha   90.00
_cell.angle_beta   90.00
_cell.angle_gamma   90.00
#
_symmetry.space_group_name_H-M   'P 1'
#
loop_
_entity.id
_entity.type
_entity.pdbx_description
1 polymer ?
#
loop_
_entity_poly.entity_id
_entity_poly.type
_entity_poly.pdbx_seq_one_letter_code
_entity_poly.pdbx_strand_id
1 'polypeptide(L)'
;MPNTLNIIAIGAGILIATLLGLAATKPDTFRVQRAKSIQAPPEKLFALVNDFRRWGSWSPYEKLDPAMKRTHSGAANGKGAVYEWAGNGKAGQGRMEVVDTSPPSKVTIKLDFFKLTLDAKGGSTNVTWAVHGPQPYFAKVMTIFVRMDSLLGKEFEAGLANMKSIAEEQTEAWQPGSQIVSNQRRTLCN
;
A
#
# COMPACT_ATOMS: atom_id res chain seq x y z
N MET A 1 -3.46 41.76 39.94
CA MET A 1 -4.26 41.10 38.91
C MET A 1 -3.29 40.53 37.88
N PRO A 2 -3.43 39.28 37.43
CA PRO A 2 -2.54 38.76 36.42
C PRO A 2 -2.75 39.52 35.12
N ASN A 3 -1.62 39.92 34.46
CA ASN A 3 -1.67 40.60 33.18
C ASN A 3 -2.23 39.64 32.11
N THR A 4 -2.94 40.15 31.12
CA THR A 4 -3.47 39.36 29.98
C THR A 4 -2.43 38.44 29.38
N LEU A 5 -1.17 38.89 29.31
CA LEU A 5 -0.02 38.08 28.82
C LEU A 5 0.21 36.83 29.71
N ASN A 6 0.11 36.95 31.03
CA ASN A 6 0.27 35.82 31.96
C ASN A 6 -0.87 34.80 31.80
N ILE A 7 -2.09 35.27 31.60
CA ILE A 7 -3.25 34.39 31.38
C ILE A 7 -3.08 33.59 30.07
N ILE A 8 -2.62 34.24 29.00
CA ILE A 8 -2.33 33.60 27.70
C ILE A 8 -1.20 32.57 27.87
N ALA A 9 -0.12 32.93 28.56
CA ALA A 9 1.02 32.03 28.78
C ALA A 9 0.62 30.79 29.60
N ILE A 10 -0.19 30.94 30.64
CA ILE A 10 -0.72 29.83 31.44
C ILE A 10 -1.62 28.93 30.58
N GLY A 11 -2.53 29.53 29.81
CA GLY A 11 -3.40 28.78 28.89
C GLY A 11 -2.62 27.97 27.84
N ALA A 12 -1.61 28.57 27.24
CA ALA A 12 -0.72 27.88 26.30
C ALA A 12 0.06 26.73 26.97
N GLY A 13 0.56 26.95 28.20
CA GLY A 13 1.24 25.91 28.98
C GLY A 13 0.35 24.70 29.27
N ILE A 14 -0.90 24.95 29.70
CA ILE A 14 -1.89 23.89 29.95
C ILE A 14 -2.20 23.13 28.67
N LEU A 15 -2.39 23.82 27.55
CA LEU A 15 -2.65 23.19 26.24
C LEU A 15 -1.49 22.28 25.82
N ILE A 16 -0.26 22.77 25.89
CA ILE A 16 0.94 21.99 25.57
C ILE A 16 1.05 20.76 26.48
N ALA A 17 0.90 20.92 27.78
CA ALA A 17 0.95 19.84 28.74
C ALA A 17 -0.12 18.77 28.44
N THR A 18 -1.33 19.20 28.09
CA THR A 18 -2.43 18.30 27.70
C THR A 18 -2.09 17.52 26.43
N LEU A 19 -1.57 18.18 25.39
CA LEU A 19 -1.16 17.53 24.14
C LEU A 19 -0.03 16.51 24.37
N LEU A 20 0.95 16.86 25.18
CA LEU A 20 2.04 15.95 25.54
C LEU A 20 1.53 14.75 26.36
N GLY A 21 0.64 14.98 27.31
CA GLY A 21 -0.02 13.93 28.08
C GLY A 21 -0.82 12.98 27.20
N LEU A 22 -1.62 13.52 26.27
CA LEU A 22 -2.37 12.71 25.29
C LEU A 22 -1.44 11.92 24.37
N ALA A 23 -0.32 12.49 23.91
CA ALA A 23 0.67 11.78 23.12
C ALA A 23 1.30 10.61 23.89
N ALA A 24 1.57 10.76 25.18
CA ALA A 24 2.12 9.71 26.01
C ALA A 24 1.19 8.49 26.15
N THR A 25 -0.12 8.64 26.01
CA THR A 25 -1.09 7.54 26.04
C THR A 25 -1.21 6.78 24.72
N LYS A 26 -0.61 7.28 23.62
CA LYS A 26 -0.63 6.61 22.33
C LYS A 26 0.35 5.44 22.29
N PRO A 27 0.04 4.36 21.54
CA PRO A 27 0.93 3.21 21.42
C PRO A 27 2.27 3.58 20.78
N ASP A 28 3.32 2.79 21.10
CA ASP A 28 4.67 2.97 20.56
C ASP A 28 4.84 2.46 19.11
N THR A 29 3.80 1.85 18.57
CA THR A 29 3.76 1.33 17.20
C THR A 29 2.47 1.75 16.51
N PHE A 30 2.55 1.95 15.20
CA PHE A 30 1.36 2.11 14.37
C PHE A 30 1.17 0.88 13.48
N ARG A 31 -0.08 0.64 13.09
CA ARG A 31 -0.45 -0.36 12.09
C ARG A 31 -1.59 0.17 11.24
N VAL A 32 -1.42 0.12 9.93
CA VAL A 32 -2.48 0.36 8.96
C VAL A 32 -2.63 -0.88 8.10
N GLN A 33 -3.86 -1.33 7.88
CA GLN A 33 -4.14 -2.53 7.12
C GLN A 33 -5.42 -2.36 6.32
N ARG A 34 -5.41 -2.84 5.06
CA ARG A 34 -6.61 -3.00 4.24
C ARG A 34 -6.59 -4.37 3.59
N ALA A 35 -7.80 -4.90 3.32
CA ALA A 35 -7.95 -6.18 2.65
C ALA A 35 -9.04 -6.08 1.59
N LYS A 36 -8.88 -6.84 0.51
CA LYS A 36 -9.85 -6.93 -0.59
C LYS A 36 -9.87 -8.34 -1.17
N SER A 37 -11.07 -8.88 -1.41
CA SER A 37 -11.24 -10.11 -2.15
C SER A 37 -11.21 -9.82 -3.66
N ILE A 38 -10.41 -10.60 -4.38
CA ILE A 38 -10.15 -10.47 -5.82
C ILE A 38 -10.44 -11.82 -6.47
N GLN A 39 -11.22 -11.84 -7.55
CA GLN A 39 -11.58 -13.04 -8.30
C GLN A 39 -10.44 -13.43 -9.26
N ALA A 40 -9.31 -13.83 -8.67
CA ALA A 40 -8.13 -14.26 -9.39
C ALA A 40 -7.33 -15.26 -8.55
N PRO A 41 -6.57 -16.17 -9.20
CA PRO A 41 -5.70 -17.11 -8.49
C PRO A 41 -4.55 -16.35 -7.80
N PRO A 42 -4.07 -16.87 -6.65
CA PRO A 42 -3.04 -16.19 -5.85
C PRO A 42 -1.71 -16.03 -6.62
N GLU A 43 -1.36 -16.93 -7.53
CA GLU A 43 -0.14 -16.87 -8.33
C GLU A 43 -0.08 -15.61 -9.20
N LYS A 44 -1.23 -15.23 -9.78
CA LYS A 44 -1.35 -14.03 -10.60
C LYS A 44 -1.15 -12.76 -9.80
N LEU A 45 -1.77 -12.70 -8.63
CA LEU A 45 -1.64 -11.58 -7.70
C LEU A 45 -0.23 -11.52 -7.08
N PHE A 46 0.33 -12.67 -6.75
CA PHE A 46 1.70 -12.79 -6.27
C PHE A 46 2.70 -12.21 -7.28
N ALA A 47 2.55 -12.50 -8.56
CA ALA A 47 3.40 -11.96 -9.61
C ALA A 47 3.34 -10.43 -9.73
N LEU A 48 2.19 -9.79 -9.42
CA LEU A 48 2.05 -8.33 -9.41
C LEU A 48 2.79 -7.69 -8.23
N VAL A 49 2.85 -8.39 -7.10
CA VAL A 49 3.43 -7.87 -5.85
C VAL A 49 4.92 -8.16 -5.74
N ASN A 50 5.34 -9.34 -6.19
CA ASN A 50 6.70 -9.88 -6.02
C ASN A 50 7.74 -9.24 -6.96
N ASP A 51 7.29 -8.52 -7.98
CA ASP A 51 8.13 -7.80 -8.95
C ASP A 51 7.83 -6.28 -8.88
N PHE A 52 8.77 -5.51 -8.38
CA PHE A 52 8.65 -4.05 -8.29
C PHE A 52 8.42 -3.35 -9.64
N ARG A 53 8.87 -3.95 -10.77
CA ARG A 53 8.63 -3.40 -12.11
C ARG A 53 7.16 -3.39 -12.50
N ARG A 54 6.35 -4.25 -11.86
CA ARG A 54 4.90 -4.33 -12.07
C ARG A 54 4.10 -3.34 -11.23
N TRP A 55 4.73 -2.71 -10.24
CA TRP A 55 4.06 -1.79 -9.32
C TRP A 55 3.49 -0.56 -10.02
N GLY A 56 4.12 -0.11 -11.11
CA GLY A 56 3.60 0.98 -11.93
C GLY A 56 2.18 0.77 -12.44
N SER A 57 1.72 -0.47 -12.58
CA SER A 57 0.37 -0.78 -13.05
C SER A 57 -0.72 -0.60 -11.99
N TRP A 58 -0.42 -0.88 -10.70
CA TRP A 58 -1.44 -0.93 -9.65
C TRP A 58 -1.18 0.00 -8.47
N SER A 59 0.07 0.28 -8.11
CA SER A 59 0.39 1.09 -6.95
C SER A 59 0.06 2.57 -7.18
N PRO A 60 -0.76 3.21 -6.32
CA PRO A 60 -1.06 4.63 -6.44
C PRO A 60 0.17 5.52 -6.21
N TYR A 61 1.13 5.05 -5.41
CA TYR A 61 2.37 5.78 -5.14
C TYR A 61 3.22 6.03 -6.40
N GLU A 62 3.12 5.15 -7.39
CA GLU A 62 3.81 5.29 -8.67
C GLU A 62 3.29 6.44 -9.54
N LYS A 63 2.10 6.95 -9.23
CA LYS A 63 1.44 8.03 -9.96
C LYS A 63 1.62 9.40 -9.30
N LEU A 64 2.23 9.48 -8.11
CA LEU A 64 2.42 10.73 -7.36
C LEU A 64 3.37 11.71 -8.08
N ASP A 65 4.34 11.17 -8.82
CA ASP A 65 5.27 11.94 -9.63
C ASP A 65 5.63 11.18 -10.91
N PRO A 66 5.09 11.57 -12.07
CA PRO A 66 5.43 10.94 -13.35
C PRO A 66 6.92 11.04 -13.72
N ALA A 67 7.60 12.09 -13.25
CA ALA A 67 9.04 12.32 -13.48
C ALA A 67 9.95 11.66 -12.44
N MET A 68 9.39 10.93 -11.48
CA MET A 68 10.12 10.24 -10.42
C MET A 68 11.19 9.31 -11.00
N LYS A 69 12.44 9.50 -10.56
CA LYS A 69 13.54 8.59 -10.91
C LYS A 69 13.36 7.27 -10.17
N ARG A 70 13.37 6.17 -10.91
CA ARG A 70 13.21 4.79 -10.40
C ARG A 70 14.46 3.99 -10.69
N THR A 71 14.98 3.31 -9.69
CA THR A 71 16.15 2.44 -9.83
C THR A 71 15.80 1.07 -9.27
N HIS A 72 16.03 0.03 -10.09
CA HIS A 72 15.83 -1.36 -9.70
C HIS A 72 17.20 -2.03 -9.66
N SER A 73 17.50 -2.73 -8.55
CA SER A 73 18.77 -3.44 -8.34
C SER A 73 18.54 -4.74 -7.58
N GLY A 74 19.61 -5.51 -7.36
CA GLY A 74 19.53 -6.82 -6.73
C GLY A 74 18.86 -7.87 -7.61
N ALA A 75 18.05 -8.75 -7.02
CA ALA A 75 17.30 -9.77 -7.75
C ALA A 75 16.26 -9.16 -8.71
N ALA A 76 15.98 -9.83 -9.82
CA ALA A 76 14.98 -9.36 -10.78
C ALA A 76 13.57 -9.28 -10.17
N ASN A 77 13.23 -10.21 -9.27
CA ASN A 77 12.00 -10.26 -8.48
C ASN A 77 12.25 -11.12 -7.23
N GLY A 78 11.31 -11.13 -6.28
CA GLY A 78 11.40 -11.93 -5.07
C GLY A 78 12.47 -11.43 -4.10
N LYS A 79 12.88 -12.31 -3.20
CA LYS A 79 13.85 -12.00 -2.14
C LYS A 79 15.15 -11.43 -2.71
N GLY A 80 15.58 -10.28 -2.19
CA GLY A 80 16.76 -9.54 -2.64
C GLY A 80 16.48 -8.55 -3.78
N ALA A 81 15.25 -8.46 -4.28
CA ALA A 81 14.87 -7.39 -5.20
C ALA A 81 14.83 -6.05 -4.46
N VAL A 82 15.40 -5.01 -5.04
CA VAL A 82 15.51 -3.68 -4.48
C VAL A 82 14.88 -2.67 -5.44
N TYR A 83 14.12 -1.75 -4.88
CA TYR A 83 13.54 -0.62 -5.57
C TYR A 83 13.84 0.67 -4.83
N GLU A 84 14.41 1.65 -5.52
CA GLU A 84 14.73 2.96 -5.01
C GLU A 84 14.04 4.01 -5.86
N TRP A 85 13.54 5.05 -5.21
CA TRP A 85 12.92 6.17 -5.91
C TRP A 85 13.37 7.51 -5.36
N ALA A 86 13.38 8.52 -6.24
CA ALA A 86 13.59 9.92 -5.89
C ALA A 86 12.66 10.77 -6.75
N GLY A 87 11.70 11.41 -6.10
CA GLY A 87 10.68 12.23 -6.72
C GLY A 87 10.52 13.61 -6.05
N ASN A 88 9.43 14.28 -6.39
CA ASN A 88 9.06 15.58 -5.83
C ASN A 88 8.60 15.48 -4.36
N GLY A 89 8.20 16.61 -3.76
CA GLY A 89 7.77 16.66 -2.35
C GLY A 89 6.55 15.79 -1.99
N LYS A 90 5.78 15.30 -2.98
CA LYS A 90 4.66 14.35 -2.76
C LYS A 90 5.12 12.91 -2.78
N ALA A 91 5.97 12.56 -3.72
CA ALA A 91 6.52 11.21 -3.86
C ALA A 91 7.69 10.95 -2.90
N GLY A 92 8.43 12.00 -2.53
CA GLY A 92 9.61 11.88 -1.68
C GLY A 92 10.71 11.03 -2.29
N GLN A 93 11.53 10.46 -1.43
CA GLN A 93 12.57 9.51 -1.80
C GLN A 93 12.59 8.35 -0.83
N GLY A 94 12.99 7.18 -1.31
CA GLY A 94 13.07 6.00 -0.45
C GLY A 94 13.65 4.78 -1.12
N ARG A 95 13.73 3.70 -0.35
CA ARG A 95 14.25 2.40 -0.76
C ARG A 95 13.41 1.28 -0.16
N MET A 96 13.03 0.34 -0.98
CA MET A 96 12.36 -0.91 -0.58
C MET A 96 13.20 -2.12 -0.97
N GLU A 97 13.11 -3.18 -0.17
CA GLU A 97 13.75 -4.46 -0.47
C GLU A 97 12.82 -5.61 -0.09
N VAL A 98 12.65 -6.56 -0.98
CA VAL A 98 11.96 -7.81 -0.66
C VAL A 98 12.88 -8.66 0.21
N VAL A 99 12.55 -8.78 1.50
CA VAL A 99 13.38 -9.50 2.48
C VAL A 99 12.95 -10.95 2.67
N ASP A 100 11.68 -11.28 2.38
CA ASP A 100 11.16 -12.63 2.51
C ASP A 100 9.96 -12.85 1.57
N THR A 101 9.85 -14.08 1.02
CA THR A 101 8.71 -14.49 0.20
C THR A 101 8.32 -15.92 0.51
N SER A 102 7.01 -16.19 0.48
CA SER A 102 6.43 -17.54 0.54
C SER A 102 5.40 -17.63 -0.59
N PRO A 103 5.81 -18.04 -1.80
CA PRO A 103 4.90 -18.15 -2.94
C PRO A 103 3.80 -19.18 -2.71
N PRO A 104 2.58 -18.94 -3.16
CA PRO A 104 2.07 -17.68 -3.71
C PRO A 104 1.39 -16.81 -2.64
N SER A 105 1.68 -17.00 -1.34
CA SER A 105 0.86 -16.51 -0.23
C SER A 105 1.38 -15.24 0.46
N LYS A 106 2.69 -14.92 0.37
CA LYS A 106 3.25 -13.83 1.14
C LYS A 106 4.46 -13.17 0.46
N VAL A 107 4.51 -11.83 0.50
CA VAL A 107 5.71 -11.03 0.23
C VAL A 107 5.93 -10.08 1.40
N THR A 108 7.15 -10.07 1.95
CA THR A 108 7.58 -9.17 3.02
C THR A 108 8.61 -8.20 2.48
N ILE A 109 8.34 -6.91 2.63
CA ILE A 109 9.15 -5.83 2.10
C ILE A 109 9.69 -5.01 3.27
N LYS A 110 10.97 -4.72 3.25
CA LYS A 110 11.60 -3.80 4.18
C LYS A 110 11.38 -2.37 3.69
N LEU A 111 10.33 -1.78 4.18
CA LEU A 111 9.99 -0.38 4.22
C LEU A 111 9.15 -0.23 5.49
N ASP A 112 9.78 0.03 6.63
CA ASP A 112 9.10 0.13 7.92
C ASP A 112 8.04 -0.98 8.17
N PHE A 113 8.44 -2.26 7.91
CA PHE A 113 7.62 -3.46 8.09
C PHE A 113 6.35 -3.55 7.22
N PHE A 114 6.52 -3.31 5.95
CA PHE A 114 5.49 -3.50 4.93
C PHE A 114 5.28 -4.98 4.59
N LYS A 115 4.03 -5.43 4.53
CA LYS A 115 3.67 -6.83 4.27
C LYS A 115 2.45 -6.95 3.38
N LEU A 116 2.53 -7.84 2.39
CA LEU A 116 1.38 -8.30 1.60
C LEU A 116 1.17 -9.80 1.83
N THR A 117 -0.08 -10.17 2.15
CA THR A 117 -0.51 -11.55 2.34
C THR A 117 -1.64 -11.87 1.36
N LEU A 118 -1.60 -13.05 0.78
CA LEU A 118 -2.56 -13.55 -0.20
C LEU A 118 -3.13 -14.87 0.30
N ASP A 119 -4.41 -14.87 0.68
CA ASP A 119 -5.12 -16.03 1.21
C ASP A 119 -6.13 -16.52 0.17
N ALA A 120 -5.88 -17.67 -0.44
CA ALA A 120 -6.76 -18.28 -1.43
C ALA A 120 -8.05 -18.81 -0.76
N LYS A 121 -9.21 -18.52 -1.37
CA LYS A 121 -10.53 -19.02 -0.94
C LYS A 121 -11.41 -19.28 -2.16
N GLY A 122 -11.61 -20.56 -2.51
CA GLY A 122 -12.66 -20.99 -3.44
C GLY A 122 -12.72 -20.21 -4.76
N GLY A 123 -11.59 -20.06 -5.48
CA GLY A 123 -11.55 -19.33 -6.75
C GLY A 123 -11.29 -17.83 -6.64
N SER A 124 -11.28 -17.27 -5.42
CA SER A 124 -10.85 -15.91 -5.13
C SER A 124 -9.66 -15.87 -4.20
N THR A 125 -8.98 -14.73 -4.14
CA THR A 125 -7.85 -14.49 -3.24
C THR A 125 -8.13 -13.25 -2.40
N ASN A 126 -8.04 -13.38 -1.08
CA ASN A 126 -8.09 -12.25 -0.17
C ASN A 126 -6.70 -11.64 -0.04
N VAL A 127 -6.51 -10.45 -0.60
CA VAL A 127 -5.25 -9.71 -0.53
C VAL A 127 -5.28 -8.76 0.65
N THR A 128 -4.34 -8.92 1.57
CA THR A 128 -4.17 -8.04 2.73
C THR A 128 -2.88 -7.24 2.58
N TRP A 129 -3.01 -5.93 2.56
CA TRP A 129 -1.90 -4.98 2.55
C TRP A 129 -1.76 -4.34 3.93
N ALA A 130 -0.64 -4.56 4.58
CA ALA A 130 -0.38 -4.05 5.92
C ALA A 130 0.98 -3.34 6.01
N VAL A 131 1.03 -2.26 6.76
CA VAL A 131 2.25 -1.60 7.20
C VAL A 131 2.20 -1.42 8.71
N HIS A 132 3.31 -1.62 9.37
CA HIS A 132 3.48 -1.34 10.78
C HIS A 132 4.90 -0.85 11.03
N GLY A 133 5.07 -0.04 12.05
CA GLY A 133 6.38 0.51 12.38
C GLY A 133 6.40 1.15 13.76
N PRO A 134 7.59 1.58 14.22
CA PRO A 134 7.72 2.33 15.45
C PRO A 134 7.04 3.70 15.33
N GLN A 135 6.47 4.16 16.42
CA GLN A 135 5.85 5.47 16.53
C GLN A 135 6.58 6.29 17.61
N PRO A 136 7.68 6.96 17.24
CA PRO A 136 8.41 7.79 18.19
C PRO A 136 7.53 8.91 18.75
N TYR A 137 7.91 9.45 19.90
CA TYR A 137 7.07 10.40 20.64
C TYR A 137 6.60 11.59 19.79
N PHE A 138 7.47 12.14 18.96
CA PHE A 138 7.11 13.22 18.02
C PHE A 138 5.98 12.79 17.07
N ALA A 139 6.07 11.59 16.52
CA ALA A 139 5.02 11.05 15.64
C ALA A 139 3.69 10.86 16.39
N LYS A 140 3.73 10.48 17.67
CA LYS A 140 2.52 10.40 18.52
C LYS A 140 1.83 11.76 18.66
N VAL A 141 2.60 12.84 18.85
CA VAL A 141 2.06 14.21 18.87
C VAL A 141 1.38 14.54 17.53
N MET A 142 2.05 14.24 16.41
CA MET A 142 1.49 14.49 15.08
C MET A 142 0.20 13.70 14.83
N THR A 143 0.07 12.47 15.35
CA THR A 143 -1.13 11.66 15.17
C THR A 143 -2.35 12.12 15.99
N ILE A 144 -2.20 13.11 16.84
CA ILE A 144 -3.35 13.81 17.45
C ILE A 144 -4.10 14.61 16.37
N PHE A 145 -3.37 15.19 15.44
CA PHE A 145 -3.92 16.06 14.38
C PHE A 145 -4.16 15.32 13.07
N VAL A 146 -3.32 14.33 12.74
CA VAL A 146 -3.37 13.59 11.48
C VAL A 146 -3.58 12.10 11.75
N ARG A 147 -4.67 11.54 11.24
CA ARG A 147 -4.96 10.10 11.37
C ARG A 147 -4.21 9.33 10.28
N MET A 148 -3.14 8.65 10.67
CA MET A 148 -2.31 7.83 9.78
C MET A 148 -3.14 6.78 9.02
N ASP A 149 -4.14 6.20 9.68
CA ASP A 149 -5.07 5.24 9.07
C ASP A 149 -5.85 5.85 7.90
N SER A 150 -6.29 7.11 8.02
CA SER A 150 -7.01 7.79 6.94
C SER A 150 -6.10 8.18 5.79
N LEU A 151 -4.82 8.48 6.07
CA LEU A 151 -3.85 8.89 5.05
C LEU A 151 -3.41 7.68 4.22
N LEU A 152 -2.88 6.64 4.86
CA LEU A 152 -2.37 5.45 4.18
C LEU A 152 -3.48 4.50 3.74
N GLY A 153 -4.58 4.42 4.50
CA GLY A 153 -5.67 3.51 4.23
C GLY A 153 -6.35 3.76 2.88
N LYS A 154 -6.55 5.02 2.50
CA LYS A 154 -7.11 5.41 1.19
C LYS A 154 -6.22 4.96 0.03
N GLU A 155 -4.91 5.12 0.17
CA GLU A 155 -3.95 4.69 -0.85
C GLU A 155 -3.91 3.17 -0.96
N PHE A 156 -3.99 2.45 0.16
CA PHE A 156 -4.08 0.99 0.13
C PHE A 156 -5.36 0.49 -0.52
N GLU A 157 -6.49 1.12 -0.23
CA GLU A 157 -7.78 0.81 -0.87
C GLU A 157 -7.74 1.05 -2.38
N ALA A 158 -7.16 2.16 -2.82
CA ALA A 158 -6.97 2.49 -4.23
C ALA A 158 -6.05 1.47 -4.92
N GLY A 159 -4.92 1.13 -4.32
CA GLY A 159 -3.99 0.13 -4.85
C GLY A 159 -4.61 -1.25 -4.97
N LEU A 160 -5.34 -1.70 -3.95
CA LEU A 160 -6.07 -2.97 -3.98
C LEU A 160 -7.21 -2.97 -5.01
N ALA A 161 -7.86 -1.82 -5.26
CA ALA A 161 -8.86 -1.69 -6.30
C ALA A 161 -8.25 -1.78 -7.70
N ASN A 162 -7.11 -1.12 -7.93
CA ASN A 162 -6.37 -1.22 -9.20
C ASN A 162 -5.88 -2.65 -9.45
N MET A 163 -5.34 -3.32 -8.43
CA MET A 163 -4.91 -4.71 -8.51
C MET A 163 -6.07 -5.65 -8.87
N LYS A 164 -7.25 -5.40 -8.28
CA LYS A 164 -8.48 -6.14 -8.60
C LYS A 164 -8.86 -5.98 -10.07
N SER A 165 -8.93 -4.75 -10.58
CA SER A 165 -9.27 -4.48 -11.99
C SER A 165 -8.33 -5.24 -12.93
N ILE A 166 -7.00 -5.09 -12.76
CA ILE A 166 -6.01 -5.74 -13.62
C ILE A 166 -6.11 -7.27 -13.56
N ALA A 167 -6.32 -7.83 -12.37
CA ALA A 167 -6.34 -9.26 -12.21
C ALA A 167 -7.62 -9.90 -12.76
N GLU A 168 -8.77 -9.25 -12.61
CA GLU A 168 -10.06 -9.75 -13.06
C GLU A 168 -10.23 -9.58 -14.58
N GLU A 169 -9.88 -8.42 -15.16
CA GLU A 169 -9.92 -8.20 -16.63
C GLU A 169 -9.10 -9.24 -17.40
N GLN A 170 -7.91 -9.57 -16.93
CA GLN A 170 -7.09 -10.61 -17.55
C GLN A 170 -7.66 -12.02 -17.35
N THR A 171 -8.53 -12.23 -16.37
CA THR A 171 -9.18 -13.54 -16.13
C THR A 171 -10.35 -13.73 -17.08
N GLU A 172 -11.12 -12.69 -17.37
CA GLU A 172 -12.21 -12.71 -18.36
C GLU A 172 -11.67 -12.90 -19.79
N ALA A 173 -10.54 -12.29 -20.13
CA ALA A 173 -9.89 -12.45 -21.43
C ALA A 173 -9.35 -13.88 -21.68
N TRP A 174 -9.16 -14.68 -20.65
CA TRP A 174 -8.67 -16.07 -20.73
C TRP A 174 -9.78 -17.13 -20.59
N GLN A 175 -11.05 -16.83 -20.83
CA GLN A 175 -12.09 -17.87 -20.89
C GLN A 175 -12.01 -18.60 -22.26
N PRO A 176 -11.58 -19.87 -22.30
CA PRO A 176 -11.37 -20.60 -23.57
C PRO A 176 -12.68 -20.92 -24.33
N GLY A 177 -13.84 -20.52 -23.83
CA GLY A 177 -15.14 -20.71 -24.46
C GLY A 177 -15.67 -19.52 -25.26
N SER A 178 -15.15 -18.30 -25.06
CA SER A 178 -15.72 -17.09 -25.71
C SER A 178 -15.25 -16.89 -27.17
N GLN A 179 -14.16 -17.54 -27.58
CA GLN A 179 -13.67 -17.45 -28.97
C GLN A 179 -14.43 -18.35 -29.94
N ILE A 180 -15.10 -19.40 -29.49
CA ILE A 180 -15.81 -20.33 -30.36
C ILE A 180 -17.08 -19.72 -30.94
N VAL A 181 -17.74 -18.84 -30.17
CA VAL A 181 -19.01 -18.24 -30.59
C VAL A 181 -18.82 -17.12 -31.62
N SER A 182 -17.70 -16.41 -31.59
CA SER A 182 -17.43 -15.33 -32.57
C SER A 182 -17.05 -15.86 -33.96
N ASN A 183 -16.42 -17.05 -34.04
CA ASN A 183 -16.04 -17.67 -35.33
C ASN A 183 -17.22 -18.37 -36.01
N GLN A 184 -18.18 -18.90 -35.25
CA GLN A 184 -19.37 -19.52 -35.85
C GLN A 184 -20.33 -18.52 -36.51
N ARG A 185 -20.37 -17.27 -36.08
CA ARG A 185 -21.19 -16.24 -36.72
C ARG A 185 -20.62 -15.69 -38.03
N ARG A 186 -19.31 -15.84 -38.28
CA ARG A 186 -18.69 -15.43 -39.56
C ARG A 186 -18.85 -16.45 -40.68
N THR A 187 -19.12 -17.70 -40.35
CA THR A 187 -19.25 -18.79 -41.37
C THR A 187 -20.68 -18.98 -41.89
N LEU A 188 -21.67 -18.30 -41.28
CA LEU A 188 -23.09 -18.37 -41.68
C LEU A 188 -23.57 -17.19 -42.53
N CYS A 189 -22.70 -16.23 -42.86
CA CYS A 189 -23.00 -15.07 -43.71
C CYS A 189 -22.18 -15.00 -45.02
N ASN A 190 -21.75 -16.14 -45.56
CA ASN A 190 -21.23 -16.24 -46.92
C ASN A 190 -21.99 -17.28 -47.69
#